data_e96f724da4b5d6ba01917bfdf6416802
#
_entry.id   e96f724da4b5d6ba01917bfdf6416802
#
_cell.length_a   1.000
_cell.length_b   1.000
_cell.length_c   1.000
_cell.angle_alpha   90.00
_cell.angle_beta   90.00
_cell.angle_gamma   90.00
#
_symmetry.space_group_name_H-M   'P 1'
#
loop_
_entity.id
_entity.type
_entity.pdbx_description
1 polymer ?
#
loop_
_entity_poly.entity_id
_entity_poly.type
_entity_poly.pdbx_seq_one_letter_code
_entity_poly.pdbx_strand_id
1 'polypeptide(L)'
;MKKRVLSLFMVLVLCLTLLPTAAFAEGEDVSISGGVIGGGETGGEGGGIYVAPGSPTEGGGGTYIPGEDTRTEIWCVSKPDSIGRGYDGTTDGDTIPIDLTFTDGTNEIKLKEGTGFTAKKTFDSADAGWHKVTVEITLTGETAKKYKLKAGEETFTIGGYIDKAYPDLTVTLSKTACTVGEKLLPLLSVSGVQENAAVTYYYAPVNSGYLEFEGSEAVPAIHENTAISEPGTYYVYAKTAETTNYEEDRSATVELTVNEAVVEAASITKADGTDGGTYKSLPAALNAARDGDTVKLLADHTTNWSDVEAGDEQMAVVRKTLTLDLNGMTVDYLTVGDVVPDEAGGILESYDGNLTVVDNAQGGSCGKIKDLEFVKGSLAIQGGRIGDDDGSNLTCDGNSGSVIISGGTVCNVTVGDGAAVTVTGGTGHAGGWYNDGTLNITDGTFGNVKFRNNGGTIAISGGTFGTITNINGSSSICLLYTSPSPR
;
A
#
# COMPACT_ATOMS: atom_id res chain seq x y z
N MET A 1 -20.57 -6.07 26.18
CA MET A 1 -19.15 -5.73 26.39
C MET A 1 -18.34 -6.70 27.26
N LYS A 2 -18.87 -7.37 28.27
CA LYS A 2 -18.12 -8.27 29.18
C LYS A 2 -17.67 -9.63 28.56
N LYS A 3 -18.30 -10.12 27.49
CA LYS A 3 -17.94 -11.41 26.85
C LYS A 3 -16.80 -11.34 25.82
N ARG A 4 -16.48 -10.17 25.28
CA ARG A 4 -15.40 -9.99 24.29
C ARG A 4 -14.03 -9.73 24.93
N VAL A 5 -13.99 -9.22 26.13
CA VAL A 5 -12.72 -8.97 26.87
C VAL A 5 -12.14 -10.28 27.41
N LEU A 6 -12.97 -11.26 27.75
CA LEU A 6 -12.51 -12.56 28.27
C LEU A 6 -11.88 -13.44 27.18
N SER A 7 -12.33 -13.31 25.91
CA SER A 7 -11.76 -14.06 24.77
C SER A 7 -10.37 -13.55 24.37
N LEU A 8 -10.12 -12.24 24.49
CA LEU A 8 -8.81 -11.65 24.16
C LEU A 8 -7.74 -12.01 25.20
N PHE A 9 -8.12 -12.12 26.47
CA PHE A 9 -7.20 -12.53 27.55
C PHE A 9 -6.80 -13.99 27.46
N MET A 10 -7.69 -14.86 26.99
CA MET A 10 -7.41 -16.29 26.85
C MET A 10 -6.47 -16.61 25.68
N VAL A 11 -6.54 -15.84 24.59
CA VAL A 11 -5.60 -15.96 23.45
C VAL A 11 -4.20 -15.44 23.82
N LEU A 12 -4.11 -14.37 24.60
CA LEU A 12 -2.82 -13.81 25.04
C LEU A 12 -2.07 -14.74 25.99
N VAL A 13 -2.79 -15.46 26.88
CA VAL A 13 -2.18 -16.43 27.81
C VAL A 13 -1.72 -17.69 27.07
N LEU A 14 -2.43 -18.13 26.02
CA LEU A 14 -2.05 -19.29 25.22
C LEU A 14 -0.80 -19.05 24.35
N CYS A 15 -0.60 -17.83 23.85
CA CYS A 15 0.60 -17.48 23.08
C CYS A 15 1.88 -17.37 23.93
N LEU A 16 1.76 -17.12 25.23
CA LEU A 16 2.94 -17.03 26.12
C LEU A 16 3.48 -18.39 26.60
N THR A 17 2.72 -19.49 26.42
CA THR A 17 3.12 -20.83 26.86
C THR A 17 3.79 -21.69 25.79
N LEU A 18 3.95 -21.16 24.55
CA LEU A 18 4.54 -21.90 23.42
C LEU A 18 5.91 -21.37 22.96
N LEU A 19 6.59 -20.55 23.75
CA LEU A 19 7.96 -20.17 23.46
C LEU A 19 8.92 -21.27 23.90
N PRO A 20 9.75 -21.87 23.02
CA PRO A 20 10.78 -22.81 23.42
C PRO A 20 11.85 -22.07 24.24
N THR A 21 12.14 -22.57 25.42
CA THR A 21 13.27 -22.13 26.23
C THR A 21 14.57 -22.51 25.51
N ALA A 22 15.20 -21.53 24.86
CA ALA A 22 16.58 -21.69 24.41
C ALA A 22 17.50 -21.75 25.64
N ALA A 23 18.12 -22.91 25.86
CA ALA A 23 19.17 -23.07 26.84
C ALA A 23 20.40 -22.29 26.42
N PHE A 24 20.80 -21.29 27.20
CA PHE A 24 22.11 -20.68 27.10
C PHE A 24 23.16 -21.68 27.57
N ALA A 25 24.02 -22.15 26.66
CA ALA A 25 25.25 -22.79 27.00
C ALA A 25 26.31 -21.72 27.24
N GLU A 26 26.84 -21.70 28.45
CA GLU A 26 28.01 -20.88 28.79
C GLU A 26 29.21 -21.40 28.00
N GLY A 27 29.81 -20.60 27.17
CA GLY A 27 31.06 -20.87 26.45
C GLY A 27 32.24 -20.45 27.31
N GLU A 28 33.12 -21.39 27.53
CA GLU A 28 34.42 -21.16 28.22
C GLU A 28 35.33 -20.26 27.35
N ASP A 29 35.94 -19.30 28.01
CA ASP A 29 37.02 -18.45 27.51
C ASP A 29 38.25 -19.24 27.13
N VAL A 30 38.61 -19.28 25.86
CA VAL A 30 39.93 -19.69 25.39
C VAL A 30 40.76 -18.43 25.11
N SER A 31 41.64 -18.09 26.01
CA SER A 31 42.65 -17.05 25.85
C SER A 31 43.77 -17.52 24.92
N ILE A 32 43.91 -16.90 23.75
CA ILE A 32 45.07 -17.05 22.90
C ILE A 32 45.99 -15.88 23.17
N SER A 33 47.16 -16.17 23.78
CA SER A 33 48.24 -15.21 23.97
C SER A 33 48.94 -14.92 22.67
N GLY A 34 48.88 -13.65 22.25
CA GLY A 34 49.59 -13.12 21.09
C GLY A 34 51.12 -13.04 21.34
N GLY A 35 51.87 -13.72 20.53
CA GLY A 35 53.31 -13.50 20.42
C GLY A 35 53.61 -12.34 19.49
N VAL A 36 54.22 -11.31 20.02
CA VAL A 36 54.75 -10.16 19.30
C VAL A 36 56.08 -10.54 18.67
N ILE A 37 56.22 -10.39 17.36
CA ILE A 37 57.52 -10.49 16.67
C ILE A 37 58.04 -9.08 16.54
N GLY A 38 59.07 -8.78 17.34
CA GLY A 38 59.89 -7.57 17.15
C GLY A 38 61.14 -7.90 16.32
N GLY A 39 61.38 -7.10 15.29
CA GLY A 39 62.58 -7.14 14.52
C GLY A 39 63.74 -6.46 15.25
N GLY A 40 64.94 -6.82 14.93
CA GLY A 40 66.16 -6.12 15.36
C GLY A 40 67.38 -6.80 14.79
N GLU A 41 68.07 -6.09 13.95
CA GLU A 41 69.38 -6.39 13.37
C GLU A 41 70.47 -6.49 14.43
N THR A 42 71.51 -7.22 14.09
CA THR A 42 72.93 -6.94 14.06
C THR A 42 73.80 -8.07 14.54
N GLY A 43 74.69 -8.52 13.69
CA GLY A 43 76.10 -8.56 13.79
C GLY A 43 76.77 -9.54 14.80
N GLY A 44 77.66 -10.34 14.29
CA GLY A 44 78.86 -10.67 15.05
C GLY A 44 79.26 -12.15 15.07
N GLU A 45 80.10 -12.49 14.17
CA GLU A 45 81.32 -13.28 14.30
C GLU A 45 81.41 -14.50 15.24
N GLY A 46 81.85 -15.64 14.61
CA GLY A 46 82.98 -16.32 15.10
C GLY A 46 82.75 -17.59 15.94
N GLY A 47 83.17 -18.70 15.43
CA GLY A 47 83.38 -19.86 16.24
C GLY A 47 83.49 -21.15 15.44
N GLY A 48 84.60 -21.36 14.76
CA GLY A 48 84.95 -22.61 14.09
C GLY A 48 85.24 -23.69 15.09
N ILE A 49 84.77 -24.92 14.81
CA ILE A 49 85.25 -26.13 15.40
C ILE A 49 85.92 -26.94 14.33
N TYR A 50 87.24 -27.05 14.45
CA TYR A 50 88.13 -27.95 13.69
C TYR A 50 87.82 -29.39 14.08
N VAL A 51 87.62 -30.28 13.12
CA VAL A 51 87.84 -31.72 13.28
C VAL A 51 88.87 -32.13 12.20
N ALA A 52 89.94 -32.67 12.68
CA ALA A 52 91.13 -33.03 11.90
C ALA A 52 90.87 -34.28 11.06
N PRO A 53 91.68 -34.54 10.02
CA PRO A 53 91.46 -35.52 8.97
C PRO A 53 91.98 -36.89 9.31
N GLY A 54 91.16 -37.87 9.06
CA GLY A 54 91.61 -39.28 8.95
C GLY A 54 91.83 -39.65 7.50
N SER A 55 93.04 -40.04 7.21
CA SER A 55 93.60 -40.40 5.88
C SER A 55 92.97 -41.66 5.23
N PRO A 56 93.24 -41.92 4.00
CA PRO A 56 92.36 -42.60 3.06
C PRO A 56 92.60 -44.11 3.02
N THR A 57 91.53 -44.85 2.71
CA THR A 57 91.68 -46.19 2.13
C THR A 57 90.99 -46.19 0.77
N GLU A 58 91.79 -46.49 -0.20
CA GLU A 58 91.43 -46.70 -1.61
C GLU A 58 90.40 -47.85 -1.70
N GLY A 59 89.45 -47.73 -2.61
CA GLY A 59 88.73 -48.88 -3.07
C GLY A 59 87.35 -48.62 -3.64
N GLY A 60 87.22 -48.55 -4.93
CA GLY A 60 86.00 -48.83 -5.60
C GLY A 60 85.23 -47.62 -6.12
N GLY A 61 85.63 -47.15 -7.29
CA GLY A 61 84.72 -46.29 -8.11
C GLY A 61 83.47 -47.06 -8.50
N GLY A 62 82.46 -46.93 -7.67
CA GLY A 62 81.09 -47.28 -8.03
C GLY A 62 80.45 -46.04 -8.56
N THR A 63 80.25 -45.96 -9.86
CA THR A 63 79.34 -45.00 -10.47
C THR A 63 78.00 -45.21 -9.85
N TYR A 64 77.51 -44.19 -9.08
CA TYR A 64 76.11 -44.19 -8.60
C TYR A 64 75.23 -44.12 -9.84
N ILE A 65 74.74 -45.28 -10.33
CA ILE A 65 73.68 -45.38 -11.28
C ILE A 65 72.41 -45.15 -10.45
N PRO A 66 71.67 -44.06 -10.72
CA PRO A 66 70.35 -43.90 -10.10
C PRO A 66 69.59 -45.18 -10.34
N GLY A 67 69.13 -45.84 -9.26
CA GLY A 67 68.36 -47.08 -9.37
C GLY A 67 67.24 -46.92 -10.40
N GLU A 68 67.14 -47.85 -11.30
CA GLU A 68 66.06 -47.92 -12.26
C GLU A 68 64.75 -47.87 -11.47
N ASP A 69 63.85 -46.97 -11.88
CA ASP A 69 62.47 -46.92 -11.25
C ASP A 69 61.73 -48.22 -11.59
N THR A 70 61.69 -49.11 -10.66
CA THR A 70 61.14 -50.46 -10.79
C THR A 70 59.61 -50.52 -10.65
N ARG A 71 58.94 -49.36 -10.48
CA ARG A 71 57.50 -49.31 -10.42
C ARG A 71 56.86 -49.71 -11.75
N THR A 72 55.74 -50.45 -11.63
CA THR A 72 54.97 -50.89 -12.80
C THR A 72 54.26 -49.70 -13.40
N GLU A 73 54.38 -49.50 -14.71
CA GLU A 73 53.64 -48.49 -15.44
C GLU A 73 52.19 -48.90 -15.59
N ILE A 74 51.28 -47.96 -15.30
CA ILE A 74 49.85 -48.12 -15.48
C ILE A 74 49.26 -46.91 -16.21
N TRP A 75 48.14 -47.12 -16.92
CA TRP A 75 47.41 -46.06 -17.61
C TRP A 75 45.92 -46.27 -17.47
N CYS A 76 45.11 -45.20 -17.62
CA CYS A 76 43.69 -45.23 -17.54
C CYS A 76 43.05 -45.85 -18.80
N VAL A 77 42.21 -46.88 -18.63
CA VAL A 77 41.52 -47.57 -19.74
C VAL A 77 40.02 -47.36 -19.71
N SER A 78 39.46 -46.98 -18.59
CA SER A 78 38.06 -46.62 -18.48
C SER A 78 37.88 -45.38 -17.61
N LYS A 79 37.14 -44.43 -18.13
CA LYS A 79 36.79 -43.15 -17.51
C LYS A 79 35.34 -42.83 -17.85
N PRO A 80 34.63 -42.03 -17.03
CA PRO A 80 33.31 -41.56 -17.37
C PRO A 80 33.35 -40.65 -18.61
N ASP A 81 32.25 -40.63 -19.36
CA ASP A 81 32.11 -39.74 -20.50
C ASP A 81 31.99 -38.28 -20.07
N SER A 82 31.34 -38.06 -18.94
CA SER A 82 31.13 -36.72 -18.34
C SER A 82 30.93 -36.77 -16.83
N ILE A 83 31.12 -35.63 -16.20
CA ILE A 83 30.75 -35.36 -14.79
C ILE A 83 29.87 -34.11 -14.74
N GLY A 84 29.06 -33.93 -13.65
CA GLY A 84 28.16 -32.81 -13.52
C GLY A 84 28.08 -32.27 -12.10
N ARG A 85 27.75 -30.97 -12.01
CA ARG A 85 27.52 -30.26 -10.73
C ARG A 85 26.58 -29.09 -10.94
N GLY A 86 26.05 -28.55 -9.85
CA GLY A 86 25.36 -27.26 -9.88
C GLY A 86 26.35 -26.09 -10.00
N TYR A 87 25.86 -24.97 -10.51
CA TYR A 87 26.61 -23.72 -10.63
C TYR A 87 27.02 -23.18 -9.24
N ASP A 88 28.29 -22.85 -9.09
CA ASP A 88 28.87 -22.25 -7.86
C ASP A 88 29.83 -21.10 -8.18
N GLY A 89 29.92 -20.69 -9.45
CA GLY A 89 30.80 -19.60 -9.93
C GLY A 89 32.27 -19.98 -10.03
N THR A 90 32.65 -21.26 -9.89
CA THR A 90 34.04 -21.71 -9.97
C THR A 90 34.25 -22.65 -11.15
N THR A 91 35.51 -22.92 -11.46
CA THR A 91 35.91 -24.01 -12.43
C THR A 91 36.32 -25.30 -11.70
N ASP A 92 36.20 -25.33 -10.38
CA ASP A 92 36.64 -26.45 -9.55
C ASP A 92 35.65 -27.62 -9.60
N GLY A 93 36.13 -28.79 -9.99
CA GLY A 93 35.39 -30.05 -10.02
C GLY A 93 35.93 -31.09 -9.03
N ASP A 94 36.84 -30.73 -8.13
CA ASP A 94 37.55 -31.67 -7.28
C ASP A 94 36.65 -32.44 -6.31
N THR A 95 35.50 -31.83 -5.94
CA THR A 95 34.48 -32.44 -5.04
C THR A 95 33.66 -33.52 -5.74
N ILE A 96 33.66 -33.59 -7.08
CA ILE A 96 32.90 -34.57 -7.86
C ILE A 96 33.69 -35.89 -7.91
N PRO A 97 33.19 -37.00 -7.36
CA PRO A 97 33.90 -38.29 -7.40
C PRO A 97 34.04 -38.78 -8.86
N ILE A 98 35.16 -39.40 -9.16
CA ILE A 98 35.41 -39.99 -10.48
C ILE A 98 35.86 -41.44 -10.34
N ASP A 99 35.24 -42.32 -11.10
CA ASP A 99 35.62 -43.73 -11.18
C ASP A 99 36.55 -43.96 -12.39
N LEU A 100 37.76 -44.40 -12.12
CA LEU A 100 38.77 -44.73 -13.12
C LEU A 100 39.22 -46.16 -13.01
N THR A 101 39.37 -46.80 -14.13
CA THR A 101 40.00 -48.13 -14.20
C THR A 101 41.33 -48.03 -14.92
N PHE A 102 42.38 -48.61 -14.34
CA PHE A 102 43.72 -48.62 -14.85
C PHE A 102 44.12 -50.01 -15.32
N THR A 103 45.16 -50.15 -16.12
CA THR A 103 45.75 -51.40 -16.52
C THR A 103 47.27 -51.31 -16.56
N ASP A 104 47.97 -52.46 -16.40
CA ASP A 104 49.40 -52.64 -16.66
C ASP A 104 49.66 -53.27 -18.02
N GLY A 105 48.59 -53.39 -18.85
CA GLY A 105 48.63 -54.10 -20.14
C GLY A 105 48.22 -55.57 -20.04
N THR A 106 48.16 -56.15 -18.84
CA THR A 106 47.76 -57.54 -18.61
C THR A 106 46.56 -57.63 -17.69
N ASN A 107 46.60 -56.85 -16.62
CA ASN A 107 45.60 -56.89 -15.55
C ASN A 107 44.83 -55.55 -15.46
N GLU A 108 43.55 -55.64 -15.14
CA GLU A 108 42.74 -54.51 -14.73
C GLU A 108 43.04 -54.15 -13.29
N ILE A 109 43.33 -52.88 -13.02
CA ILE A 109 43.68 -52.37 -11.69
C ILE A 109 42.62 -51.34 -11.28
N LYS A 110 41.81 -51.69 -10.27
CA LYS A 110 40.79 -50.80 -9.71
C LYS A 110 41.38 -50.03 -8.57
N LEU A 111 41.52 -48.71 -8.73
CA LEU A 111 41.97 -47.78 -7.74
C LEU A 111 40.80 -46.93 -7.30
N LYS A 112 40.75 -46.55 -6.03
CA LYS A 112 39.72 -45.69 -5.48
C LYS A 112 40.29 -44.26 -5.31
N GLU A 113 39.55 -43.26 -5.77
CA GLU A 113 39.87 -41.86 -5.52
C GLU A 113 39.94 -41.58 -4.01
N GLY A 114 40.88 -40.76 -3.57
CA GLY A 114 41.18 -40.44 -2.18
C GLY A 114 42.07 -41.40 -1.44
N THR A 115 42.25 -42.66 -1.94
CA THR A 115 43.15 -43.67 -1.34
C THR A 115 44.22 -44.20 -2.27
N GLY A 116 43.88 -44.46 -3.53
CA GLY A 116 44.78 -44.96 -4.54
C GLY A 116 45.29 -43.87 -5.51
N PHE A 117 44.49 -42.90 -5.72
CA PHE A 117 44.84 -41.71 -6.51
C PHE A 117 44.04 -40.48 -6.04
N THR A 118 44.50 -39.32 -6.43
CA THR A 118 43.70 -38.07 -6.42
C THR A 118 43.57 -37.60 -7.84
N ALA A 119 42.42 -36.99 -8.16
CA ALA A 119 42.12 -36.39 -9.47
C ALA A 119 41.76 -34.95 -9.26
N LYS A 120 42.57 -34.02 -9.81
CA LYS A 120 42.21 -32.64 -9.93
C LYS A 120 41.38 -32.46 -11.19
N LYS A 121 40.18 -31.91 -11.04
CA LYS A 121 39.21 -31.74 -12.11
C LYS A 121 38.92 -30.25 -12.32
N THR A 122 39.22 -29.75 -13.51
CA THR A 122 39.08 -28.30 -13.81
C THR A 122 38.21 -28.15 -15.07
N PHE A 123 37.08 -27.49 -14.92
CA PHE A 123 36.22 -27.08 -16.03
C PHE A 123 36.88 -25.94 -16.80
N ASP A 124 36.66 -25.86 -18.12
CA ASP A 124 37.20 -24.80 -18.98
C ASP A 124 36.43 -23.47 -18.87
N SER A 125 35.23 -23.45 -18.28
CA SER A 125 34.47 -22.29 -17.86
C SER A 125 33.77 -22.55 -16.54
N ALA A 126 33.45 -21.47 -15.79
CA ALA A 126 32.61 -21.51 -14.62
C ALA A 126 31.11 -21.38 -14.96
N ASP A 127 30.75 -21.01 -16.18
CA ASP A 127 29.37 -20.81 -16.61
C ASP A 127 28.56 -22.11 -16.63
N ALA A 128 27.25 -22.01 -16.51
CA ALA A 128 26.36 -23.17 -16.70
C ALA A 128 26.35 -23.63 -18.14
N GLY A 129 26.22 -24.94 -18.34
CA GLY A 129 26.23 -25.57 -19.66
C GLY A 129 27.24 -26.71 -19.81
N TRP A 130 27.45 -27.10 -21.08
CA TRP A 130 28.41 -28.15 -21.44
C TRP A 130 29.82 -27.59 -21.57
N HIS A 131 30.79 -28.27 -20.92
CA HIS A 131 32.19 -27.88 -20.82
C HIS A 131 33.12 -29.03 -21.08
N LYS A 132 34.39 -28.70 -21.29
CA LYS A 132 35.50 -29.63 -21.17
C LYS A 132 36.02 -29.63 -19.74
N VAL A 133 36.26 -30.82 -19.20
CA VAL A 133 36.92 -30.99 -17.90
C VAL A 133 38.29 -31.62 -18.12
N THR A 134 39.30 -30.91 -17.69
CA THR A 134 40.66 -31.45 -17.61
C THR A 134 40.81 -32.19 -16.29
N VAL A 135 41.22 -33.46 -16.38
CA VAL A 135 41.46 -34.32 -15.21
C VAL A 135 42.96 -34.60 -15.11
N GLU A 136 43.58 -34.18 -14.01
CA GLU A 136 44.98 -34.46 -13.70
C GLU A 136 45.06 -35.51 -12.59
N ILE A 137 45.68 -36.66 -12.84
CA ILE A 137 45.76 -37.78 -11.93
C ILE A 137 47.11 -37.78 -11.20
N THR A 138 47.06 -38.02 -9.87
CA THR A 138 48.23 -38.24 -9.03
C THR A 138 48.03 -39.51 -8.23
N LEU A 139 48.89 -40.50 -8.40
CA LEU A 139 48.88 -41.72 -7.55
C LEU A 139 49.29 -41.37 -6.13
N THR A 140 48.63 -41.99 -5.14
CA THR A 140 48.83 -41.67 -3.70
C THR A 140 49.12 -42.93 -2.89
N GLY A 141 49.71 -42.74 -1.72
CA GLY A 141 49.92 -43.80 -0.70
C GLY A 141 50.71 -45.00 -1.22
N GLU A 142 50.24 -46.18 -0.92
CA GLU A 142 50.87 -47.45 -1.33
C GLU A 142 50.79 -47.65 -2.86
N THR A 143 49.80 -47.07 -3.51
CA THR A 143 49.68 -47.12 -5.00
C THR A 143 50.84 -46.41 -5.64
N ALA A 144 51.25 -45.25 -5.17
CA ALA A 144 52.38 -44.48 -5.70
C ALA A 144 53.74 -45.15 -5.49
N LYS A 145 53.83 -46.05 -4.48
CA LYS A 145 55.04 -46.86 -4.28
C LYS A 145 55.16 -48.01 -5.27
N LYS A 146 54.06 -48.62 -5.65
CA LYS A 146 53.99 -49.82 -6.51
C LYS A 146 53.88 -49.47 -7.99
N TYR A 147 53.17 -48.41 -8.30
CA TYR A 147 52.83 -48.03 -9.68
C TYR A 147 53.33 -46.62 -9.99
N LYS A 148 53.53 -46.33 -11.27
CA LYS A 148 53.71 -45.01 -11.83
C LYS A 148 52.77 -44.86 -13.04
N LEU A 149 52.26 -43.67 -13.30
CA LEU A 149 51.51 -43.39 -14.51
C LEU A 149 52.44 -43.46 -15.70
N LYS A 150 51.95 -44.00 -16.82
CA LYS A 150 52.64 -44.00 -18.10
C LYS A 150 52.78 -42.56 -18.55
N ALA A 151 53.96 -42.17 -19.04
CA ALA A 151 54.22 -40.79 -19.48
C ALA A 151 53.21 -40.30 -20.51
N GLY A 152 52.59 -39.15 -20.23
CA GLY A 152 51.53 -38.54 -21.03
C GLY A 152 50.11 -39.02 -20.71
N GLU A 153 49.96 -39.94 -19.76
CA GLU A 153 48.63 -40.43 -19.31
C GLU A 153 48.22 -39.87 -17.94
N GLU A 154 48.98 -38.87 -17.45
CA GLU A 154 48.69 -38.17 -16.21
C GLU A 154 47.49 -37.21 -16.34
N THR A 155 47.19 -36.80 -17.59
CA THR A 155 46.15 -35.80 -17.85
C THR A 155 45.29 -36.26 -19.03
N PHE A 156 43.98 -36.13 -18.89
CA PHE A 156 43.02 -36.38 -19.99
C PHE A 156 41.84 -35.42 -19.87
N THR A 157 40.98 -35.41 -20.90
CA THR A 157 39.77 -34.59 -20.90
C THR A 157 38.52 -35.49 -20.95
N ILE A 158 37.46 -35.05 -20.28
CA ILE A 158 36.12 -35.61 -20.36
C ILE A 158 35.09 -34.48 -20.57
N GLY A 159 33.84 -34.83 -20.80
CA GLY A 159 32.75 -33.88 -20.80
C GLY A 159 32.43 -33.41 -19.36
N GLY A 160 31.86 -32.25 -19.25
CA GLY A 160 31.32 -31.73 -17.99
C GLY A 160 30.02 -30.97 -18.23
N TYR A 161 29.14 -31.00 -17.28
CA TYR A 161 27.91 -30.21 -17.31
C TYR A 161 27.73 -29.46 -16.00
N ILE A 162 27.48 -28.17 -16.08
CA ILE A 162 27.14 -27.31 -14.92
C ILE A 162 25.68 -26.93 -15.06
N ASP A 163 24.86 -27.39 -14.11
CA ASP A 163 23.44 -27.02 -14.01
C ASP A 163 23.30 -25.59 -13.57
N LYS A 164 22.32 -24.86 -14.09
CA LYS A 164 21.99 -23.52 -13.60
C LYS A 164 21.56 -23.56 -12.14
N ALA A 165 21.82 -22.49 -11.43
CA ALA A 165 21.32 -22.28 -10.07
C ALA A 165 19.96 -21.56 -10.08
N TYR A 166 19.23 -21.64 -8.98
CA TYR A 166 18.06 -20.82 -8.74
C TYR A 166 18.46 -19.59 -7.92
N PRO A 167 17.99 -18.38 -8.27
CA PRO A 167 18.22 -17.20 -7.46
C PRO A 167 17.38 -17.27 -6.17
N ASP A 168 17.89 -16.68 -5.07
CA ASP A 168 17.15 -16.54 -3.80
C ASP A 168 16.51 -15.14 -3.75
N LEU A 169 15.34 -15.04 -4.36
CA LEU A 169 14.63 -13.77 -4.52
C LEU A 169 13.80 -13.41 -3.30
N THR A 170 13.99 -12.21 -2.80
CA THR A 170 13.16 -11.67 -1.72
C THR A 170 12.59 -10.31 -2.14
N VAL A 171 11.24 -10.22 -2.19
CA VAL A 171 10.52 -8.95 -2.36
C VAL A 171 10.26 -8.33 -1.01
N THR A 172 10.41 -7.01 -0.93
CA THR A 172 10.07 -6.23 0.26
C THR A 172 9.23 -5.03 -0.12
N LEU A 173 8.34 -4.65 0.80
CA LEU A 173 7.50 -3.46 0.71
C LEU A 173 8.06 -2.37 1.63
N SER A 174 8.17 -1.14 1.14
CA SER A 174 8.52 0.03 1.97
C SER A 174 7.43 0.36 3.00
N LYS A 175 6.18 -0.03 2.72
CA LYS A 175 5.05 -0.01 3.64
C LYS A 175 4.07 -1.13 3.28
N THR A 176 3.43 -1.73 4.28
CA THR A 176 2.50 -2.86 4.11
C THR A 176 1.07 -2.43 3.75
N ALA A 177 0.79 -1.12 3.73
CA ALA A 177 -0.50 -0.57 3.35
C ALA A 177 -0.33 0.67 2.47
N CYS A 178 -1.22 0.83 1.48
CA CYS A 178 -1.34 2.02 0.64
C CYS A 178 -2.83 2.37 0.47
N THR A 179 -3.13 3.42 -0.28
CA THR A 179 -4.52 3.80 -0.62
C THR A 179 -4.82 3.51 -2.08
N VAL A 180 -6.09 3.32 -2.39
CA VAL A 180 -6.58 3.23 -3.78
C VAL A 180 -6.00 4.37 -4.62
N GLY A 181 -5.49 4.04 -5.81
CA GLY A 181 -4.89 5.00 -6.73
C GLY A 181 -3.41 5.31 -6.47
N GLU A 182 -2.81 4.82 -5.40
CA GLU A 182 -1.38 4.99 -5.15
C GLU A 182 -0.55 4.09 -6.06
N LYS A 183 0.55 4.62 -6.61
CA LYS A 183 1.45 3.87 -7.48
C LYS A 183 2.19 2.80 -6.70
N LEU A 184 2.19 1.57 -7.21
CA LEU A 184 2.75 0.41 -6.52
C LEU A 184 4.28 0.31 -6.66
N LEU A 185 4.82 0.59 -7.84
CA LEU A 185 6.24 0.35 -8.13
C LEU A 185 7.20 1.03 -7.13
N PRO A 186 6.95 2.27 -6.67
CA PRO A 186 7.81 2.91 -5.66
C PRO A 186 7.80 2.26 -4.29
N LEU A 187 6.82 1.38 -4.02
CA LEU A 187 6.70 0.67 -2.74
C LEU A 187 7.55 -0.61 -2.72
N LEU A 188 8.04 -1.06 -3.87
CA LEU A 188 8.61 -2.38 -4.06
C LEU A 188 10.12 -2.31 -4.18
N SER A 189 10.78 -3.29 -3.58
CA SER A 189 12.19 -3.59 -3.83
C SER A 189 12.40 -5.10 -3.84
N VAL A 190 13.43 -5.56 -4.54
CA VAL A 190 13.80 -6.96 -4.61
C VAL A 190 15.29 -7.11 -4.35
N SER A 191 15.67 -8.13 -3.62
CA SER A 191 17.05 -8.57 -3.42
C SER A 191 17.25 -9.99 -3.95
N GLY A 192 18.51 -10.42 -4.07
CA GLY A 192 18.84 -11.75 -4.59
C GLY A 192 18.87 -11.85 -6.11
N VAL A 193 18.67 -10.76 -6.83
CA VAL A 193 18.76 -10.73 -8.31
C VAL A 193 20.20 -11.00 -8.73
N GLN A 194 20.39 -12.00 -9.58
CA GLN A 194 21.68 -12.43 -10.08
C GLN A 194 21.91 -11.92 -11.51
N GLU A 195 23.19 -11.67 -11.87
CA GLU A 195 23.62 -11.33 -13.23
C GLU A 195 22.81 -10.22 -13.91
N ASN A 196 22.28 -9.26 -13.11
CA ASN A 196 21.41 -8.18 -13.59
C ASN A 196 20.20 -8.68 -14.38
N ALA A 197 19.63 -9.83 -14.01
CA ALA A 197 18.42 -10.38 -14.62
C ALA A 197 17.30 -9.34 -14.64
N ALA A 198 16.51 -9.34 -15.70
CA ALA A 198 15.32 -8.47 -15.75
C ALA A 198 14.30 -8.91 -14.68
N VAL A 199 13.81 -7.94 -13.92
CA VAL A 199 12.82 -8.14 -12.87
C VAL A 199 11.47 -7.61 -13.31
N THR A 200 10.43 -8.42 -13.11
CA THR A 200 9.04 -8.00 -13.29
C THR A 200 8.27 -8.29 -12.01
N TYR A 201 7.51 -7.30 -11.54
CA TYR A 201 6.63 -7.46 -10.37
C TYR A 201 5.20 -7.77 -10.83
N TYR A 202 4.48 -8.52 -10.00
CA TYR A 202 3.11 -8.92 -10.23
C TYR A 202 2.28 -8.76 -8.97
N TYR A 203 0.95 -8.60 -9.12
CA TYR A 203 0.02 -8.54 -7.99
C TYR A 203 -1.28 -9.26 -8.30
N ALA A 204 -1.91 -9.83 -7.26
CA ALA A 204 -3.22 -10.47 -7.38
C ALA A 204 -4.00 -10.34 -6.06
N PRO A 205 -5.34 -10.20 -6.08
CA PRO A 205 -6.15 -10.26 -4.88
C PRO A 205 -5.97 -11.60 -4.14
N VAL A 206 -5.88 -11.57 -2.81
CA VAL A 206 -5.66 -12.76 -1.96
C VAL A 206 -6.69 -13.86 -2.22
N ASN A 207 -7.94 -13.49 -2.50
CA ASN A 207 -9.04 -14.44 -2.73
C ASN A 207 -9.21 -14.88 -4.19
N SER A 208 -8.30 -14.54 -5.07
CA SER A 208 -8.46 -14.78 -6.51
C SER A 208 -8.10 -16.21 -6.97
N GLY A 209 -7.45 -17.01 -6.12
CA GLY A 209 -6.94 -18.34 -6.50
C GLY A 209 -5.80 -18.31 -7.54
N TYR A 210 -5.37 -17.13 -7.99
CA TYR A 210 -4.34 -16.98 -9.03
C TYR A 210 -2.95 -17.48 -8.65
N LEU A 211 -2.68 -17.63 -7.36
CA LEU A 211 -1.36 -18.11 -6.89
C LEU A 211 -1.20 -19.64 -6.96
N GLU A 212 -2.30 -20.38 -7.13
CA GLU A 212 -2.26 -21.85 -7.22
C GLU A 212 -2.00 -22.36 -8.63
N PHE A 213 -2.07 -21.49 -9.65
CA PHE A 213 -1.85 -21.86 -11.04
C PHE A 213 -0.58 -21.22 -11.59
N GLU A 214 0.52 -21.96 -11.58
CA GLU A 214 1.69 -21.60 -12.35
C GLU A 214 1.30 -21.54 -13.84
N GLY A 215 1.45 -20.34 -14.44
CA GLY A 215 1.26 -20.13 -15.87
C GLY A 215 -0.08 -19.53 -16.32
N SER A 216 -0.95 -19.04 -15.41
CA SER A 216 -2.10 -18.27 -15.87
C SER A 216 -1.63 -16.89 -16.37
N GLU A 217 -1.86 -16.59 -17.65
CA GLU A 217 -1.59 -15.30 -18.30
C GLU A 217 -2.39 -14.11 -17.70
N ALA A 218 -3.12 -14.34 -16.61
CA ALA A 218 -4.10 -13.43 -16.07
C ALA A 218 -3.59 -12.54 -14.89
N VAL A 219 -2.36 -12.73 -14.42
CA VAL A 219 -1.84 -11.89 -13.32
C VAL A 219 -1.20 -10.63 -13.90
N PRO A 220 -1.73 -9.44 -13.60
CA PRO A 220 -1.21 -8.21 -14.16
C PRO A 220 0.20 -7.90 -13.63
N ALA A 221 1.08 -7.50 -14.56
CA ALA A 221 2.39 -6.98 -14.21
C ALA A 221 2.30 -5.55 -13.66
N ILE A 222 3.18 -5.23 -12.72
CA ILE A 222 3.30 -3.88 -12.16
C ILE A 222 4.27 -3.06 -13.00
N HIS A 223 3.76 -2.00 -13.61
CA HIS A 223 4.50 -1.02 -14.38
C HIS A 223 4.58 0.32 -13.63
N GLU A 224 5.27 1.30 -14.19
CA GLU A 224 5.52 2.62 -13.59
C GLU A 224 4.25 3.34 -13.09
N ASN A 225 3.13 3.17 -13.78
CA ASN A 225 1.86 3.82 -13.45
C ASN A 225 0.79 2.88 -12.90
N THR A 226 1.17 1.64 -12.57
CA THR A 226 0.21 0.68 -11.99
C THR A 226 -0.21 1.14 -10.60
N ALA A 227 -1.54 1.26 -10.43
CA ALA A 227 -2.22 1.53 -9.18
C ALA A 227 -3.43 0.61 -9.06
N ILE A 228 -3.78 0.22 -7.85
CA ILE A 228 -4.96 -0.61 -7.59
C ILE A 228 -6.16 0.29 -7.38
N SER A 229 -7.28 -0.02 -8.06
CA SER A 229 -8.52 0.76 -8.02
C SER A 229 -9.52 0.27 -6.97
N GLU A 230 -9.34 -0.93 -6.43
CA GLU A 230 -10.26 -1.53 -5.46
C GLU A 230 -9.56 -1.76 -4.11
N PRO A 231 -10.20 -1.43 -2.98
CA PRO A 231 -9.65 -1.72 -1.68
C PRO A 231 -9.65 -3.23 -1.41
N GLY A 232 -8.66 -3.69 -0.63
CA GLY A 232 -8.53 -5.13 -0.32
C GLY A 232 -7.10 -5.52 0.02
N THR A 233 -6.90 -6.82 0.21
CA THR A 233 -5.56 -7.38 0.42
C THR A 233 -5.08 -8.07 -0.85
N TYR A 234 -3.85 -7.80 -1.22
CA TYR A 234 -3.22 -8.28 -2.44
C TYR A 234 -1.91 -8.98 -2.11
N TYR A 235 -1.62 -10.07 -2.83
CA TYR A 235 -0.29 -10.65 -2.89
C TYR A 235 0.54 -9.96 -3.96
N VAL A 236 1.79 -9.65 -3.62
CA VAL A 236 2.78 -9.11 -4.55
C VAL A 236 3.99 -10.02 -4.57
N TYR A 237 4.56 -10.28 -5.74
CA TYR A 237 5.78 -11.06 -5.94
C TYR A 237 6.58 -10.54 -7.13
N ALA A 238 7.84 -10.93 -7.21
CA ALA A 238 8.71 -10.64 -8.33
C ALA A 238 9.09 -11.92 -9.07
N LYS A 239 9.32 -11.81 -10.37
CA LYS A 239 9.97 -12.81 -11.20
C LYS A 239 11.23 -12.25 -11.81
N THR A 240 12.26 -13.09 -11.94
CA THR A 240 13.44 -12.79 -12.75
C THR A 240 13.42 -13.61 -14.02
N ALA A 241 13.95 -13.04 -15.07
CA ALA A 241 14.22 -13.78 -16.29
C ALA A 241 15.44 -14.70 -16.11
N GLU A 242 15.48 -15.80 -16.88
CA GLU A 242 16.63 -16.68 -17.02
C GLU A 242 17.88 -15.89 -17.47
N THR A 243 19.03 -16.28 -16.95
CA THR A 243 20.34 -15.76 -17.34
C THR A 243 21.27 -16.89 -17.81
N THR A 244 22.54 -16.59 -18.01
CA THR A 244 23.53 -17.60 -18.37
C THR A 244 23.63 -18.69 -17.29
N ASN A 245 23.68 -18.28 -16.02
CA ASN A 245 24.00 -19.16 -14.90
C ASN A 245 22.84 -19.41 -13.94
N TYR A 246 21.70 -18.73 -14.11
CA TYR A 246 20.54 -18.87 -13.25
C TYR A 246 19.27 -19.15 -14.05
N GLU A 247 18.45 -20.04 -13.55
CA GLU A 247 17.09 -20.27 -14.04
C GLU A 247 16.19 -19.06 -13.79
N GLU A 248 15.09 -18.96 -14.55
CA GLU A 248 14.00 -18.06 -14.16
C GLU A 248 13.44 -18.51 -12.82
N ASP A 249 13.10 -17.54 -11.95
CA ASP A 249 12.52 -17.87 -10.65
C ASP A 249 11.59 -16.78 -10.17
N ARG A 250 10.85 -17.10 -9.13
CA ARG A 250 9.83 -16.28 -8.49
C ARG A 250 10.10 -16.16 -6.99
N SER A 251 10.00 -14.95 -6.46
CA SER A 251 10.04 -14.72 -5.02
C SER A 251 8.84 -15.32 -4.29
N ALA A 252 8.95 -15.52 -2.98
CA ALA A 252 7.79 -15.64 -2.12
C ALA A 252 6.89 -14.39 -2.25
N THR A 253 5.60 -14.54 -1.95
CA THR A 253 4.63 -13.44 -1.95
C THR A 253 4.73 -12.60 -0.69
N VAL A 254 4.47 -11.30 -0.81
CA VAL A 254 4.25 -10.39 0.31
C VAL A 254 2.83 -9.82 0.24
N GLU A 255 2.22 -9.55 1.38
CA GLU A 255 0.87 -8.98 1.44
C GLU A 255 0.91 -7.46 1.47
N LEU A 256 0.08 -6.83 0.62
CA LEU A 256 -0.16 -5.40 0.57
C LEU A 256 -1.65 -5.13 0.83
N THR A 257 -1.95 -4.34 1.86
CA THR A 257 -3.31 -3.87 2.10
C THR A 257 -3.55 -2.56 1.34
N VAL A 258 -4.57 -2.53 0.50
CA VAL A 258 -5.04 -1.32 -0.19
C VAL A 258 -6.28 -0.81 0.53
N ASN A 259 -6.17 0.35 1.15
CA ASN A 259 -7.27 1.00 1.85
C ASN A 259 -8.09 1.86 0.86
N GLU A 260 -9.35 2.11 1.20
CA GLU A 260 -10.16 3.08 0.46
C GLU A 260 -9.46 4.45 0.40
N ALA A 261 -9.66 5.17 -0.70
CA ALA A 261 -9.21 6.54 -0.79
C ALA A 261 -9.96 7.37 0.26
N VAL A 262 -9.22 8.10 1.08
CA VAL A 262 -9.84 9.05 2.01
C VAL A 262 -10.33 10.23 1.17
N VAL A 263 -11.62 10.22 0.84
CA VAL A 263 -12.27 11.38 0.24
C VAL A 263 -12.54 12.37 1.37
N GLU A 264 -11.89 13.51 1.33
CA GLU A 264 -12.20 14.63 2.22
C GLU A 264 -13.47 15.30 1.69
N ALA A 265 -14.55 15.26 2.46
CA ALA A 265 -15.85 15.77 2.05
C ALA A 265 -16.07 17.21 2.45
N ALA A 266 -15.41 17.69 3.50
CA ALA A 266 -15.52 19.05 3.96
C ALA A 266 -14.24 19.55 4.62
N SER A 267 -14.03 20.87 4.65
CA SER A 267 -12.99 21.55 5.43
C SER A 267 -13.59 22.60 6.35
N ILE A 268 -12.91 22.88 7.46
CA ILE A 268 -13.31 23.94 8.38
C ILE A 268 -12.30 25.08 8.31
N THR A 269 -12.80 26.31 8.17
CA THR A 269 -12.06 27.53 8.46
C THR A 269 -12.62 28.09 9.76
N LYS A 270 -11.79 28.24 10.80
CA LYS A 270 -12.22 28.75 12.09
C LYS A 270 -12.63 30.22 12.03
N ALA A 271 -13.40 30.70 13.00
CA ALA A 271 -13.86 32.08 13.09
C ALA A 271 -12.71 33.12 13.08
N ASP A 272 -11.50 32.74 13.50
CA ASP A 272 -10.31 33.58 13.47
C ASP A 272 -9.56 33.51 12.09
N GLY A 273 -10.09 32.78 11.13
CA GLY A 273 -9.51 32.59 9.80
C GLY A 273 -8.44 31.51 9.72
N THR A 274 -8.12 30.81 10.83
CA THR A 274 -7.15 29.71 10.81
C THR A 274 -7.76 28.41 10.30
N ASP A 275 -6.90 27.49 9.85
CA ASP A 275 -7.31 26.16 9.40
C ASP A 275 -7.87 25.32 10.56
N GLY A 276 -9.03 24.72 10.36
CA GLY A 276 -9.70 23.78 11.26
C GLY A 276 -9.57 22.32 10.82
N GLY A 277 -8.89 22.05 9.70
CA GLY A 277 -8.68 20.71 9.15
C GLY A 277 -9.76 20.26 8.17
N THR A 278 -9.58 19.05 7.65
CA THR A 278 -10.48 18.40 6.69
C THR A 278 -11.17 17.20 7.32
N TYR A 279 -12.33 16.83 6.79
CA TYR A 279 -13.23 15.82 7.36
C TYR A 279 -13.78 14.91 6.27
N LYS A 280 -13.94 13.64 6.59
CA LYS A 280 -14.41 12.59 5.68
C LYS A 280 -15.89 12.67 5.32
N SER A 281 -16.69 13.43 6.09
CA SER A 281 -18.11 13.63 5.85
C SER A 281 -18.56 15.01 6.33
N LEU A 282 -19.65 15.52 5.73
CA LEU A 282 -20.28 16.77 6.18
C LEU A 282 -20.75 16.68 7.63
N PRO A 283 -21.44 15.61 8.10
CA PRO A 283 -21.82 15.49 9.50
C PRO A 283 -20.63 15.57 10.47
N ALA A 284 -19.52 14.92 10.14
CA ALA A 284 -18.30 14.98 10.96
C ALA A 284 -17.74 16.42 11.06
N ALA A 285 -17.75 17.17 9.95
CA ALA A 285 -17.32 18.57 9.94
C ALA A 285 -18.26 19.45 10.76
N LEU A 286 -19.58 19.31 10.60
CA LEU A 286 -20.58 20.05 11.37
C LEU A 286 -20.48 19.79 12.88
N ASN A 287 -20.23 18.55 13.27
CA ASN A 287 -20.03 18.18 14.68
C ASN A 287 -18.74 18.77 15.26
N ALA A 288 -17.66 18.79 14.49
CA ALA A 288 -16.35 19.32 14.92
C ALA A 288 -16.28 20.84 14.92
N ALA A 289 -17.02 21.51 14.05
CA ALA A 289 -17.06 22.97 13.95
C ALA A 289 -17.53 23.64 15.25
N ARG A 290 -17.11 24.88 15.49
CA ARG A 290 -17.47 25.72 16.59
C ARG A 290 -18.28 26.95 16.13
N ASP A 291 -18.91 27.64 17.03
CA ASP A 291 -19.66 28.87 16.71
C ASP A 291 -18.75 29.89 15.97
N GLY A 292 -19.24 30.35 14.83
CA GLY A 292 -18.56 31.30 13.96
C GLY A 292 -17.66 30.67 12.90
N ASP A 293 -17.47 29.35 12.91
CA ASP A 293 -16.67 28.67 11.91
C ASP A 293 -17.39 28.60 10.55
N THR A 294 -16.58 28.47 9.49
CA THR A 294 -17.06 28.20 8.14
C THR A 294 -16.75 26.75 7.75
N VAL A 295 -17.77 25.99 7.43
CA VAL A 295 -17.67 24.66 6.85
C VAL A 295 -17.79 24.78 5.33
N LYS A 296 -16.75 24.38 4.59
CA LYS A 296 -16.71 24.40 3.13
C LYS A 296 -16.78 22.98 2.59
N LEU A 297 -17.69 22.72 1.66
CA LEU A 297 -17.79 21.42 0.99
C LEU A 297 -16.64 21.22 0.00
N LEU A 298 -16.12 19.99 -0.05
CA LEU A 298 -15.09 19.52 -0.96
C LEU A 298 -15.61 18.40 -1.88
N ALA A 299 -16.71 17.75 -1.47
CA ALA A 299 -17.43 16.73 -2.25
C ALA A 299 -18.93 16.81 -1.96
N ASP A 300 -19.72 16.19 -2.83
CA ASP A 300 -21.17 16.03 -2.61
C ASP A 300 -21.45 15.23 -1.34
N HIS A 301 -22.50 15.60 -0.63
CA HIS A 301 -23.00 14.85 0.52
C HIS A 301 -24.31 14.17 0.18
N THR A 302 -24.28 12.83 0.20
CA THR A 302 -25.46 11.99 0.03
C THR A 302 -25.89 11.42 1.37
N THR A 303 -27.16 11.58 1.72
CA THR A 303 -27.73 11.01 2.93
C THR A 303 -28.17 9.58 2.67
N ASN A 304 -27.56 8.61 3.33
CA ASN A 304 -27.99 7.22 3.27
C ASN A 304 -28.99 6.93 4.39
N TRP A 305 -30.27 6.92 4.05
CA TRP A 305 -31.37 6.75 5.03
C TRP A 305 -31.33 5.41 5.74
N SER A 306 -30.81 4.35 5.12
CA SER A 306 -30.65 3.03 5.77
C SER A 306 -29.64 3.08 6.94
N ASP A 307 -28.60 3.89 6.84
CA ASP A 307 -27.60 4.03 7.89
C ASP A 307 -28.12 4.94 9.01
N VAL A 308 -28.95 5.92 8.69
CA VAL A 308 -29.66 6.78 9.67
C VAL A 308 -30.59 5.95 10.53
N GLU A 309 -31.40 5.05 9.94
CA GLU A 309 -32.29 4.14 10.67
C GLU A 309 -31.52 3.14 11.55
N ALA A 310 -30.29 2.78 11.18
CA ALA A 310 -29.42 1.92 11.96
C ALA A 310 -28.76 2.64 13.18
N GLY A 311 -28.92 3.98 13.31
CA GLY A 311 -28.35 4.78 14.38
C GLY A 311 -26.87 5.15 14.17
N ASP A 312 -26.33 4.94 12.99
CA ASP A 312 -25.04 5.49 12.57
C ASP A 312 -25.25 6.96 12.16
N GLU A 313 -24.58 7.89 12.84
CA GLU A 313 -24.73 9.35 12.77
C GLU A 313 -24.42 9.95 11.38
N GLN A 314 -25.29 9.73 10.38
CA GLN A 314 -25.08 10.19 9.02
C GLN A 314 -25.90 11.44 8.63
N MET A 315 -26.73 11.97 9.52
CA MET A 315 -27.50 13.18 9.22
C MET A 315 -26.66 14.45 9.36
N ALA A 316 -26.76 15.32 8.36
CA ALA A 316 -26.17 16.65 8.41
C ALA A 316 -27.10 17.58 9.22
N VAL A 317 -26.76 17.83 10.49
CA VAL A 317 -27.55 18.68 11.41
C VAL A 317 -26.69 19.84 11.94
N VAL A 318 -27.19 21.06 11.80
CA VAL A 318 -26.55 22.27 12.31
C VAL A 318 -27.16 22.63 13.65
N ARG A 319 -26.41 22.52 14.74
CA ARG A 319 -26.81 22.84 16.13
C ARG A 319 -26.00 24.00 16.71
N LYS A 320 -25.36 24.81 15.87
CA LYS A 320 -24.40 25.84 16.22
C LYS A 320 -24.54 27.03 15.28
N THR A 321 -23.80 28.11 15.56
CA THR A 321 -23.70 29.25 14.65
C THR A 321 -22.60 29.01 13.62
N LEU A 322 -22.95 28.73 12.38
CA LEU A 322 -22.01 28.34 11.31
C LEU A 322 -22.29 29.07 9.99
N THR A 323 -21.26 29.13 9.16
CA THR A 323 -21.41 29.39 7.72
C THR A 323 -21.16 28.09 6.97
N LEU A 324 -22.06 27.71 6.06
CA LEU A 324 -21.88 26.59 5.12
C LEU A 324 -21.60 27.15 3.74
N ASP A 325 -20.41 26.93 3.23
CA ASP A 325 -20.03 27.22 1.85
C ASP A 325 -20.22 25.97 1.00
N LEU A 326 -21.20 26.01 0.12
CA LEU A 326 -21.52 24.89 -0.77
C LEU A 326 -20.42 24.63 -1.80
N ASN A 327 -19.62 25.65 -2.17
CA ASN A 327 -18.49 25.52 -3.09
C ASN A 327 -18.83 24.71 -4.36
N GLY A 328 -20.06 24.87 -4.88
CA GLY A 328 -20.53 24.17 -6.08
C GLY A 328 -20.98 22.72 -5.88
N MET A 329 -20.94 22.20 -4.65
CA MET A 329 -21.28 20.81 -4.31
C MET A 329 -22.76 20.69 -3.91
N THR A 330 -23.25 19.45 -3.93
CA THR A 330 -24.63 19.10 -3.57
C THR A 330 -24.72 18.49 -2.18
N VAL A 331 -25.74 18.90 -1.41
CA VAL A 331 -26.18 18.28 -0.15
C VAL A 331 -27.58 17.74 -0.39
N ASP A 332 -27.80 16.44 -0.17
CA ASP A 332 -29.11 15.84 -0.34
C ASP A 332 -30.11 16.34 0.71
N TYR A 333 -29.72 16.32 1.99
CA TYR A 333 -30.57 16.71 3.10
C TYR A 333 -29.77 17.41 4.19
N LEU A 334 -30.29 18.54 4.70
CA LEU A 334 -29.69 19.33 5.78
C LEU A 334 -30.76 19.81 6.76
N THR A 335 -30.54 19.61 8.04
CA THR A 335 -31.40 20.15 9.10
C THR A 335 -30.70 21.29 9.84
N VAL A 336 -31.43 22.36 10.12
CA VAL A 336 -30.95 23.53 10.90
C VAL A 336 -31.75 23.65 12.19
N GLY A 337 -31.05 23.53 13.30
CA GLY A 337 -31.64 23.31 14.61
C GLY A 337 -32.07 21.89 14.84
N ASP A 338 -32.45 21.55 16.04
CA ASP A 338 -32.88 20.22 16.41
C ASP A 338 -33.81 20.22 17.61
N VAL A 339 -34.76 19.31 17.64
CA VAL A 339 -35.67 19.07 18.77
C VAL A 339 -35.71 17.55 18.99
N VAL A 340 -35.15 17.12 20.10
CA VAL A 340 -35.15 15.72 20.51
C VAL A 340 -36.39 15.45 21.38
N PRO A 341 -37.33 14.60 20.92
CA PRO A 341 -38.51 14.28 21.70
C PRO A 341 -38.16 13.35 22.89
N ASP A 342 -38.92 13.45 23.97
CA ASP A 342 -38.92 12.46 25.04
C ASP A 342 -39.82 11.27 24.71
N GLU A 343 -39.81 10.22 25.54
CA GLU A 343 -40.63 9.00 25.31
C GLU A 343 -42.14 9.28 25.38
N ALA A 344 -42.59 10.40 25.94
CA ALA A 344 -43.99 10.81 26.05
C ALA A 344 -44.41 11.77 24.93
N GLY A 345 -43.51 12.13 23.99
CA GLY A 345 -43.75 13.09 22.92
C GLY A 345 -43.57 14.54 23.34
N GLY A 346 -43.00 14.80 24.53
CA GLY A 346 -42.50 16.12 24.94
C GLY A 346 -41.14 16.43 24.35
N ILE A 347 -40.57 17.59 24.67
CA ILE A 347 -39.22 17.99 24.23
C ILE A 347 -38.24 17.62 25.33
N LEU A 348 -37.32 16.65 25.05
CA LEU A 348 -36.23 16.31 25.94
C LEU A 348 -35.10 17.33 25.84
N GLU A 349 -34.68 17.65 24.62
CA GLU A 349 -33.62 18.61 24.33
C GLU A 349 -33.97 19.42 23.09
N SER A 350 -33.45 20.63 22.99
CA SER A 350 -33.67 21.51 21.85
C SER A 350 -32.42 22.36 21.60
N TYR A 351 -31.98 22.38 20.35
CA TYR A 351 -30.78 23.08 19.94
C TYR A 351 -31.11 24.11 18.85
N ASP A 352 -30.63 25.34 19.04
CA ASP A 352 -30.71 26.38 18.01
C ASP A 352 -29.61 26.16 16.97
N GLY A 353 -29.99 26.05 15.68
CA GLY A 353 -29.09 26.12 14.54
C GLY A 353 -29.08 27.51 13.94
N ASN A 354 -27.94 28.21 13.91
CA ASN A 354 -27.79 29.49 13.27
C ASN A 354 -26.91 29.33 12.04
N LEU A 355 -27.52 29.20 10.87
CA LEU A 355 -26.80 28.86 9.63
C LEU A 355 -26.87 30.02 8.63
N THR A 356 -25.69 30.36 8.08
CA THR A 356 -25.58 31.16 6.85
C THR A 356 -25.14 30.25 5.72
N VAL A 357 -25.92 30.15 4.66
CA VAL A 357 -25.60 29.40 3.44
C VAL A 357 -25.04 30.34 2.39
N VAL A 358 -23.84 30.05 1.92
CA VAL A 358 -23.17 30.76 0.82
C VAL A 358 -22.72 29.74 -0.24
N ASP A 359 -22.39 30.24 -1.43
CA ASP A 359 -21.81 29.42 -2.50
C ASP A 359 -20.70 30.22 -3.19
N ASN A 360 -19.45 29.94 -2.81
CA ASN A 360 -18.27 30.62 -3.34
C ASN A 360 -17.57 29.78 -4.43
N ALA A 361 -18.33 28.98 -5.17
CA ALA A 361 -17.80 28.13 -6.22
C ALA A 361 -17.01 28.93 -7.25
N GLN A 362 -15.84 28.43 -7.62
CA GLN A 362 -15.04 28.93 -8.73
C GLN A 362 -15.35 28.07 -9.98
N GLY A 363 -15.82 28.68 -11.05
CA GLY A 363 -15.97 27.95 -12.32
C GLY A 363 -17.40 27.62 -12.78
N GLY A 364 -18.42 28.25 -12.19
CA GLY A 364 -19.79 28.24 -12.75
C GLY A 364 -20.69 27.08 -12.31
N SER A 365 -20.23 26.16 -11.48
CA SER A 365 -21.10 25.19 -10.80
C SER A 365 -21.85 25.89 -9.68
N CYS A 366 -23.18 25.71 -9.60
CA CYS A 366 -23.99 26.24 -8.50
C CYS A 366 -24.16 25.13 -7.45
N GLY A 367 -23.70 25.41 -6.25
CA GLY A 367 -23.90 24.51 -5.09
C GLY A 367 -25.38 24.38 -4.77
N LYS A 368 -25.79 23.21 -4.29
CA LYS A 368 -27.19 22.87 -4.05
C LYS A 368 -27.42 22.22 -2.71
N ILE A 369 -28.54 22.55 -2.05
CA ILE A 369 -29.14 21.73 -1.00
C ILE A 369 -30.50 21.28 -1.55
N LYS A 370 -30.72 19.96 -1.71
CA LYS A 370 -32.00 19.45 -2.23
C LYS A 370 -33.10 19.71 -1.21
N ASP A 371 -33.01 19.12 -0.05
CA ASP A 371 -33.97 19.32 1.03
C ASP A 371 -33.31 20.03 2.22
N LEU A 372 -33.84 21.17 2.60
CA LEU A 372 -33.39 21.98 3.73
C LEU A 372 -34.55 22.14 4.71
N GLU A 373 -34.41 21.52 5.90
CA GLU A 373 -35.36 21.59 6.97
C GLU A 373 -34.87 22.60 8.02
N PHE A 374 -35.66 23.63 8.27
CA PHE A 374 -35.42 24.59 9.34
C PHE A 374 -36.34 24.32 10.53
N VAL A 375 -35.77 23.81 11.60
CA VAL A 375 -36.48 23.41 12.82
C VAL A 375 -36.46 24.54 13.89
N LYS A 376 -35.27 25.13 14.11
CA LYS A 376 -35.10 26.11 15.18
C LYS A 376 -33.84 26.97 15.01
N GLY A 377 -33.89 28.24 15.40
CA GLY A 377 -32.76 29.17 15.40
C GLY A 377 -32.86 30.26 14.34
N SER A 378 -31.85 30.44 13.51
CA SER A 378 -31.83 31.37 12.37
C SER A 378 -31.22 30.76 11.12
N LEU A 379 -31.82 31.05 9.97
CA LEU A 379 -31.32 30.60 8.69
C LEU A 379 -31.18 31.80 7.74
N ALA A 380 -29.99 32.06 7.22
CA ALA A 380 -29.72 33.08 6.22
C ALA A 380 -29.25 32.40 4.91
N ILE A 381 -30.02 32.52 3.84
CA ILE A 381 -29.64 32.02 2.50
C ILE A 381 -29.12 33.21 1.68
N GLN A 382 -27.83 33.20 1.39
CA GLN A 382 -27.13 34.26 0.65
C GLN A 382 -26.62 33.78 -0.71
N GLY A 383 -26.54 32.45 -0.94
CA GLY A 383 -26.05 31.85 -2.18
C GLY A 383 -26.53 30.41 -2.35
N GLY A 384 -26.18 29.81 -3.49
CA GLY A 384 -26.55 28.46 -3.84
C GLY A 384 -27.99 28.28 -4.30
N ARG A 385 -28.37 27.02 -4.53
CA ARG A 385 -29.73 26.63 -4.90
C ARG A 385 -30.34 25.77 -3.80
N ILE A 386 -31.51 26.14 -3.33
CA ILE A 386 -32.28 25.35 -2.34
C ILE A 386 -33.51 24.79 -3.01
N GLY A 387 -33.68 23.48 -2.89
CA GLY A 387 -34.74 22.71 -3.57
C GLY A 387 -34.40 22.35 -4.99
N ASP A 388 -35.23 21.51 -5.58
CA ASP A 388 -35.11 21.05 -6.96
C ASP A 388 -36.48 21.07 -7.66
N ASP A 389 -36.49 20.86 -8.98
CA ASP A 389 -37.72 20.82 -9.79
C ASP A 389 -38.53 19.52 -9.55
N ASP A 390 -37.93 18.52 -8.88
CA ASP A 390 -38.53 17.23 -8.55
C ASP A 390 -39.45 17.23 -7.31
N GLY A 391 -39.54 18.36 -6.59
CA GLY A 391 -40.39 18.52 -5.41
C GLY A 391 -39.63 18.76 -4.10
N SER A 392 -38.30 18.68 -4.14
CA SER A 392 -37.40 19.03 -3.02
C SER A 392 -37.56 20.49 -2.61
N ASN A 393 -37.49 20.81 -1.32
CA ASN A 393 -37.92 22.09 -0.81
C ASN A 393 -37.10 22.65 0.38
N LEU A 394 -37.39 23.93 0.69
CA LEU A 394 -37.14 24.54 1.98
C LEU A 394 -38.37 24.36 2.86
N THR A 395 -38.27 23.61 3.95
CA THR A 395 -39.35 23.45 4.94
C THR A 395 -38.99 24.25 6.19
N CYS A 396 -39.90 25.09 6.62
CA CYS A 396 -39.79 25.88 7.83
C CYS A 396 -40.91 25.48 8.77
N ASP A 397 -40.63 24.62 9.76
CA ASP A 397 -41.58 24.19 10.76
C ASP A 397 -41.72 25.22 11.89
N GLY A 398 -42.96 25.40 12.36
CA GLY A 398 -43.45 26.48 13.18
C GLY A 398 -42.63 26.95 14.39
N ASN A 399 -42.97 28.10 14.89
CA ASN A 399 -42.61 28.76 16.20
C ASN A 399 -41.12 28.99 16.53
N SER A 400 -40.18 28.80 15.64
CA SER A 400 -38.83 28.47 16.09
C SER A 400 -37.72 29.41 15.64
N GLY A 401 -38.01 30.54 15.03
CA GLY A 401 -36.94 31.47 14.64
C GLY A 401 -37.18 32.25 13.36
N SER A 402 -36.12 32.75 12.74
CA SER A 402 -36.22 33.57 11.53
C SER A 402 -35.48 32.96 10.35
N VAL A 403 -36.13 32.95 9.18
CA VAL A 403 -35.50 32.61 7.92
C VAL A 403 -35.42 33.85 7.05
N ILE A 404 -34.20 34.16 6.54
CA ILE A 404 -33.95 35.29 5.65
C ILE A 404 -33.34 34.76 4.34
N ILE A 405 -33.98 35.05 3.22
CA ILE A 405 -33.48 34.79 1.89
C ILE A 405 -33.04 36.12 1.27
N SER A 406 -31.73 36.32 1.16
CA SER A 406 -31.15 37.55 0.60
C SER A 406 -30.40 37.33 -0.71
N GLY A 407 -30.20 36.06 -1.10
CA GLY A 407 -29.49 35.67 -2.34
C GLY A 407 -29.81 34.23 -2.73
N GLY A 408 -29.09 33.71 -3.73
CA GLY A 408 -29.29 32.37 -4.26
C GLY A 408 -30.58 32.14 -5.02
N THR A 409 -30.94 30.88 -5.23
CA THR A 409 -32.18 30.45 -5.89
C THR A 409 -32.95 29.52 -4.98
N VAL A 410 -34.21 29.81 -4.71
CA VAL A 410 -35.08 28.93 -3.90
C VAL A 410 -36.23 28.40 -4.76
N CYS A 411 -36.42 27.09 -4.83
CA CYS A 411 -37.41 26.46 -5.71
C CYS A 411 -38.78 26.36 -5.04
N ASN A 412 -38.92 25.52 -4.07
CA ASN A 412 -40.15 25.32 -3.32
C ASN A 412 -39.95 25.77 -1.86
N VAL A 413 -40.97 26.35 -1.26
CA VAL A 413 -40.95 26.79 0.15
C VAL A 413 -42.22 26.34 0.85
N THR A 414 -42.07 25.74 2.01
CA THR A 414 -43.17 25.47 2.95
C THR A 414 -42.94 26.27 4.23
N VAL A 415 -43.86 27.16 4.55
CA VAL A 415 -43.82 27.99 5.79
C VAL A 415 -44.94 27.47 6.68
N GLY A 416 -44.58 26.71 7.73
CA GLY A 416 -45.53 26.16 8.69
C GLY A 416 -46.18 27.22 9.61
N ASP A 417 -47.20 26.82 10.35
CA ASP A 417 -47.89 27.68 11.29
C ASP A 417 -46.92 28.22 12.35
N GLY A 418 -46.93 29.55 12.57
CA GLY A 418 -46.02 30.22 13.47
C GLY A 418 -44.60 30.50 12.92
N ALA A 419 -44.19 29.91 11.76
CA ALA A 419 -42.92 30.19 11.10
C ALA A 419 -42.97 31.58 10.39
N ALA A 420 -41.78 32.23 10.29
CA ALA A 420 -41.63 33.51 9.59
C ALA A 420 -40.47 33.44 8.59
N VAL A 421 -40.77 33.67 7.30
CA VAL A 421 -39.79 33.76 6.22
C VAL A 421 -39.80 35.17 5.63
N THR A 422 -38.61 35.77 5.53
CA THR A 422 -38.44 37.11 4.91
C THR A 422 -37.54 37.00 3.69
N VAL A 423 -38.00 37.45 2.54
CA VAL A 423 -37.21 37.48 1.29
C VAL A 423 -36.83 38.91 1.00
N THR A 424 -35.53 39.18 1.02
CA THR A 424 -34.95 40.51 0.77
C THR A 424 -34.12 40.56 -0.52
N GLY A 425 -34.05 39.43 -1.28
CA GLY A 425 -33.31 39.31 -2.53
C GLY A 425 -33.33 37.87 -3.05
N GLY A 426 -32.49 37.59 -4.04
CA GLY A 426 -32.35 36.26 -4.64
C GLY A 426 -33.39 35.99 -5.77
N THR A 427 -33.50 34.71 -6.12
CA THR A 427 -34.40 34.26 -7.19
C THR A 427 -35.34 33.18 -6.65
N GLY A 428 -36.64 33.40 -6.81
CA GLY A 428 -37.66 32.36 -6.62
C GLY A 428 -37.89 31.63 -7.93
N HIS A 429 -37.64 30.34 -7.96
CA HIS A 429 -37.92 29.52 -9.14
C HIS A 429 -39.43 29.19 -9.23
N ALA A 430 -39.90 28.75 -10.39
CA ALA A 430 -41.32 28.49 -10.72
C ALA A 430 -41.96 27.31 -9.94
N GLY A 431 -41.74 27.23 -8.63
CA GLY A 431 -42.26 26.20 -7.73
C GLY A 431 -43.50 26.61 -6.97
N GLY A 432 -43.96 25.75 -6.08
CA GLY A 432 -45.04 26.00 -5.13
C GLY A 432 -44.51 26.59 -3.84
N TRP A 433 -45.10 27.70 -3.39
CA TRP A 433 -44.81 28.32 -2.11
C TRP A 433 -46.03 28.16 -1.19
N TYR A 434 -45.96 27.26 -0.26
CA TYR A 434 -47.03 26.94 0.70
C TYR A 434 -46.81 27.75 1.95
N ASN A 435 -47.86 28.46 2.44
CA ASN A 435 -47.74 29.32 3.56
C ASN A 435 -48.92 29.15 4.52
N ASP A 436 -48.62 28.64 5.72
CA ASP A 436 -49.51 28.59 6.89
C ASP A 436 -49.05 29.60 7.96
N GLY A 437 -47.82 30.17 7.81
CA GLY A 437 -47.21 31.13 8.74
C GLY A 437 -47.16 32.56 8.19
N THR A 438 -45.99 33.19 8.27
CA THR A 438 -45.77 34.55 7.78
C THR A 438 -44.70 34.60 6.71
N LEU A 439 -45.03 35.04 5.49
CA LEU A 439 -44.12 35.22 4.37
C LEU A 439 -44.06 36.74 3.98
N ASN A 440 -42.89 37.35 4.19
CA ASN A 440 -42.66 38.76 3.80
C ASN A 440 -41.70 38.83 2.61
N ILE A 441 -42.08 39.44 1.50
CA ILE A 441 -41.24 39.64 0.32
C ILE A 441 -41.04 41.13 0.14
N THR A 442 -39.80 41.59 0.29
CA THR A 442 -39.41 42.98 0.16
C THR A 442 -38.61 43.27 -1.10
N ASP A 443 -37.93 42.25 -1.66
CA ASP A 443 -37.19 42.29 -2.94
C ASP A 443 -36.94 40.87 -3.46
N GLY A 444 -36.38 40.75 -4.67
CA GLY A 444 -36.05 39.49 -5.35
C GLY A 444 -36.65 39.40 -6.76
N THR A 445 -36.25 38.35 -7.47
CA THR A 445 -36.76 38.06 -8.82
C THR A 445 -37.49 36.73 -8.82
N PHE A 446 -38.75 36.76 -9.15
CA PHE A 446 -39.62 35.57 -9.15
C PHE A 446 -40.18 35.37 -10.55
N GLY A 447 -40.07 34.14 -11.05
CA GLY A 447 -40.73 33.74 -12.26
C GLY A 447 -42.24 33.58 -12.06
N ASN A 448 -42.84 32.52 -12.58
CA ASN A 448 -44.24 32.20 -12.36
C ASN A 448 -44.39 31.47 -11.01
N VAL A 449 -44.63 32.20 -9.93
CA VAL A 449 -44.74 31.66 -8.59
C VAL A 449 -46.20 31.33 -8.24
N LYS A 450 -46.43 30.16 -7.69
CA LYS A 450 -47.74 29.72 -7.21
C LYS A 450 -47.75 29.77 -5.67
N PHE A 451 -48.40 30.78 -5.13
CA PHE A 451 -48.64 30.88 -3.69
C PHE A 451 -49.88 30.07 -3.30
N ARG A 452 -49.74 29.20 -2.32
CA ARG A 452 -50.83 28.49 -1.66
C ARG A 452 -50.88 28.94 -0.20
N ASN A 453 -51.75 29.89 0.08
CA ASN A 453 -51.89 30.46 1.45
C ASN A 453 -53.06 29.78 2.15
N ASN A 454 -52.78 28.93 3.18
CA ASN A 454 -53.79 28.11 3.88
C ASN A 454 -54.23 28.73 5.25
N GLY A 455 -54.08 30.00 5.40
CA GLY A 455 -54.41 30.71 6.68
C GLY A 455 -53.34 31.64 7.15
N GLY A 456 -52.12 31.53 6.61
CA GLY A 456 -51.03 32.41 6.93
C GLY A 456 -51.11 33.81 6.31
N THR A 457 -50.10 34.64 6.54
CA THR A 457 -50.00 35.99 6.00
C THR A 457 -48.91 36.03 4.93
N ILE A 458 -49.24 36.60 3.75
CA ILE A 458 -48.27 36.94 2.71
C ILE A 458 -48.28 38.45 2.50
N ALA A 459 -47.13 39.12 2.74
CA ALA A 459 -46.96 40.53 2.48
C ALA A 459 -45.88 40.74 1.40
N ILE A 460 -46.21 41.41 0.29
CA ILE A 460 -45.30 41.72 -0.81
C ILE A 460 -45.20 43.26 -0.90
N SER A 461 -44.03 43.81 -0.61
CA SER A 461 -43.74 45.24 -0.71
C SER A 461 -42.70 45.58 -1.77
N GLY A 462 -42.10 44.61 -2.44
CA GLY A 462 -41.12 44.82 -3.48
C GLY A 462 -40.84 43.53 -4.27
N GLY A 463 -39.86 43.59 -5.16
CA GLY A 463 -39.46 42.49 -6.05
C GLY A 463 -40.08 42.52 -7.45
N THR A 464 -39.56 41.65 -8.31
CA THR A 464 -40.03 41.48 -9.70
C THR A 464 -40.69 40.12 -9.84
N PHE A 465 -41.93 40.10 -10.35
CA PHE A 465 -42.72 38.87 -10.49
C PHE A 465 -43.16 38.69 -11.95
N GLY A 466 -43.08 37.48 -12.47
CA GLY A 466 -43.71 37.12 -13.75
C GLY A 466 -45.26 37.03 -13.55
N THR A 467 -45.72 35.95 -12.93
CA THR A 467 -47.16 35.77 -12.63
C THR A 467 -47.31 35.35 -11.19
N ILE A 468 -48.16 36.01 -10.45
CA ILE A 468 -48.56 35.59 -9.08
C ILE A 468 -49.89 34.86 -9.20
N THR A 469 -49.91 33.60 -8.79
CA THR A 469 -51.12 32.78 -8.71
C THR A 469 -51.43 32.45 -7.24
N ASN A 470 -52.54 32.90 -6.72
CA ASN A 470 -53.04 32.46 -5.42
C ASN A 470 -54.06 31.33 -5.65
N ILE A 471 -53.75 30.16 -5.09
CA ILE A 471 -54.54 28.94 -5.37
C ILE A 471 -55.63 28.69 -4.32
N ASN A 472 -55.52 29.25 -3.10
CA ASN A 472 -56.55 29.09 -2.04
C ASN A 472 -57.32 30.41 -1.82
N GLY A 473 -58.55 30.45 -2.31
CA GLY A 473 -59.40 31.67 -2.42
C GLY A 473 -59.89 32.34 -1.16
N SER A 474 -59.48 31.93 0.06
CA SER A 474 -59.92 32.53 1.32
C SER A 474 -58.88 33.36 2.08
N SER A 475 -57.66 33.42 1.59
CA SER A 475 -56.57 34.09 2.29
C SER A 475 -56.07 35.31 1.47
N SER A 476 -55.76 36.40 2.16
CA SER A 476 -55.36 37.67 1.54
C SER A 476 -53.85 37.71 1.24
N ILE A 477 -53.45 37.99 0.00
CA ILE A 477 -52.10 38.46 -0.31
C ILE A 477 -52.13 39.99 -0.20
N CYS A 478 -51.40 40.56 0.73
CA CYS A 478 -51.27 42.00 0.87
C CYS A 478 -50.17 42.52 -0.07
N LEU A 479 -50.56 43.17 -1.18
CA LEU A 479 -49.64 43.84 -2.06
C LEU A 479 -49.48 45.32 -1.60
N LEU A 480 -48.37 45.63 -0.93
CA LEU A 480 -48.00 46.98 -0.55
C LEU A 480 -47.24 47.62 -1.75
N TYR A 481 -47.99 47.99 -2.81
CA TYR A 481 -47.41 48.65 -3.99
C TYR A 481 -47.27 50.16 -3.71
N THR A 482 -46.08 50.67 -3.51
CA THR A 482 -45.79 52.09 -3.67
C THR A 482 -45.41 52.33 -5.14
N SER A 483 -46.40 52.51 -6.01
CA SER A 483 -46.15 53.02 -7.37
C SER A 483 -45.56 54.44 -7.22
N PRO A 484 -44.38 54.75 -7.84
CA PRO A 484 -44.01 56.14 -8.02
C PRO A 484 -45.10 56.76 -8.89
N SER A 485 -45.79 57.78 -8.38
CA SER A 485 -46.74 58.59 -9.15
C SER A 485 -46.07 59.06 -10.44
N PRO A 486 -46.66 58.81 -11.62
CA PRO A 486 -46.12 59.39 -12.83
C PRO A 486 -46.23 60.92 -12.73
N ARG A 487 -45.08 61.60 -12.83
CA ARG A 487 -45.04 63.03 -13.03
C ARG A 487 -45.32 63.35 -14.49
#